data_77c436cefe4d028aa68e9841f9ee292b
#
_entry.id   77c436cefe4d028aa68e9841f9ee292b
#
_cell.length_a   1.000
_cell.length_b   1.000
_cell.length_c   1.000
_cell.angle_alpha   90.00
_cell.angle_beta   90.00
_cell.angle_gamma   90.00
#
_symmetry.space_group_name_H-M   'P 1'
#
loop_
_entity.id
_entity.type
_entity.pdbx_description
1 polymer ?
#
loop_
_entity_poly.entity_id
_entity_poly.type
_entity_poly.pdbx_seq_one_letter_code
_entity_poly.pdbx_strand_id
1 'polypeptide(L)'
;MITVSQTATTMQKVLTDKANEIGRTSGFIERERKFNGASFAQTLVFGWLNKGDASLSELSQMAAAPGIQITESGLDQRFGPKAAALLKALLEAAAQEVLTAKAVSIPILNRFAGVHLQDSSIIGLPESLATIWPGCNSSQGKTAALKVQIVLNFSTGGLDKLGLQAGRAHDLSARAQALALPAGALRIADLGYFKLDMFQKRG
;
A
#
# COMPACT_ATOMS: atom_id res chain seq x y z
N MET A 1 -6.82 20.43 5.28
CA MET A 1 -5.93 19.58 6.10
C MET A 1 -6.82 18.58 6.81
N ILE A 2 -6.56 17.28 6.66
CA ILE A 2 -7.31 16.24 7.36
C ILE A 2 -6.92 16.32 8.84
N THR A 3 -7.91 16.36 9.72
CA THR A 3 -7.69 16.39 11.17
C THR A 3 -7.37 14.99 11.69
N VAL A 4 -6.72 14.91 12.87
CA VAL A 4 -6.46 13.61 13.54
C VAL A 4 -7.75 12.82 13.75
N SER A 5 -8.84 13.48 14.13
CA SER A 5 -10.16 12.85 14.31
C SER A 5 -10.70 12.27 13.01
N GLN A 6 -10.59 12.98 11.89
CA GLN A 6 -11.01 12.48 10.58
C GLN A 6 -10.17 11.28 10.15
N THR A 7 -8.85 11.32 10.35
CA THR A 7 -7.96 10.19 10.07
C THR A 7 -8.35 8.97 10.91
N ALA A 8 -8.59 9.15 12.21
CA ALA A 8 -9.00 8.06 13.09
C ALA A 8 -10.33 7.42 12.65
N THR A 9 -11.35 8.23 12.32
CA THR A 9 -12.63 7.75 11.81
C THR A 9 -12.46 6.98 10.49
N THR A 10 -11.66 7.52 9.58
CA THR A 10 -11.37 6.87 8.30
C THR A 10 -10.66 5.53 8.50
N MET A 11 -9.61 5.50 9.34
CA MET A 11 -8.90 4.26 9.65
C MET A 11 -9.79 3.23 10.34
N GLN A 12 -10.68 3.67 11.23
CA GLN A 12 -11.68 2.77 11.83
C GLN A 12 -12.55 2.12 10.75
N LYS A 13 -13.13 2.89 9.83
CA LYS A 13 -13.93 2.38 8.72
C LYS A 13 -13.14 1.39 7.83
N VAL A 14 -11.89 1.73 7.52
CA VAL A 14 -11.01 0.87 6.71
C VAL A 14 -10.72 -0.45 7.42
N LEU A 15 -10.39 -0.41 8.72
CA LEU A 15 -10.06 -1.61 9.51
C LEU A 15 -11.29 -2.41 9.99
N THR A 16 -12.51 -1.98 9.69
CA THR A 16 -13.75 -2.69 10.00
C THR A 16 -14.49 -3.11 8.74
N ASP A 17 -15.35 -2.24 8.22
CA ASP A 17 -16.27 -2.56 7.12
C ASP A 17 -15.50 -2.91 5.85
N LYS A 18 -14.52 -2.07 5.49
CA LYS A 18 -13.72 -2.26 4.27
C LYS A 18 -12.85 -3.52 4.35
N ALA A 19 -12.27 -3.80 5.53
CA ALA A 19 -11.49 -5.01 5.73
C ALA A 19 -12.34 -6.28 5.59
N ASN A 20 -13.59 -6.27 6.03
CA ASN A 20 -14.51 -7.39 5.85
C ASN A 20 -14.95 -7.56 4.39
N GLU A 21 -15.24 -6.45 3.69
CA GLU A 21 -15.56 -6.46 2.26
C GLU A 21 -14.41 -7.04 1.44
N ILE A 22 -13.20 -6.50 1.65
CA ILE A 22 -11.98 -6.96 0.96
C ILE A 22 -11.64 -8.40 1.35
N GLY A 23 -11.87 -8.79 2.62
CA GLY A 23 -11.66 -10.15 3.08
C GLY A 23 -12.47 -11.19 2.32
N ARG A 24 -13.71 -10.84 1.94
CA ARG A 24 -14.57 -11.67 1.08
C ARG A 24 -14.10 -11.65 -0.37
N THR A 25 -13.86 -10.47 -0.94
CA THR A 25 -13.50 -10.33 -2.37
C THR A 25 -12.12 -10.88 -2.70
N SER A 26 -11.17 -10.84 -1.76
CA SER A 26 -9.83 -11.46 -1.91
C SER A 26 -9.85 -12.99 -1.72
N GLY A 27 -10.97 -13.58 -1.33
CA GLY A 27 -11.09 -14.98 -1.00
C GLY A 27 -10.37 -15.39 0.30
N PHE A 28 -9.95 -14.42 1.13
CA PHE A 28 -9.39 -14.70 2.45
C PHE A 28 -10.43 -15.28 3.40
N ILE A 29 -11.67 -14.81 3.30
CA ILE A 29 -12.84 -15.32 4.02
C ILE A 29 -13.72 -16.12 3.07
N GLU A 30 -13.59 -17.44 3.12
CA GLU A 30 -14.45 -18.37 2.38
C GLU A 30 -15.72 -18.76 3.17
N ARG A 31 -15.61 -18.79 4.49
CA ARG A 31 -16.71 -19.08 5.42
C ARG A 31 -16.59 -18.17 6.63
N GLU A 32 -17.70 -17.60 7.08
CA GLU A 32 -17.73 -16.85 8.33
C GLU A 32 -17.43 -17.77 9.50
N ARG A 33 -16.30 -17.50 10.14
CA ARG A 33 -15.82 -18.15 11.36
C ARG A 33 -15.46 -17.07 12.36
N LYS A 34 -14.84 -17.49 13.48
CA LYS A 34 -14.37 -16.57 14.54
C LYS A 34 -13.44 -15.46 14.03
N PHE A 35 -12.73 -15.68 12.92
CA PHE A 35 -11.77 -14.75 12.35
C PHE A 35 -12.29 -14.24 11.00
N ASN A 36 -12.50 -12.93 10.90
CA ASN A 36 -12.93 -12.25 9.68
C ASN A 36 -11.86 -11.27 9.18
N GLY A 37 -12.11 -10.56 8.08
CA GLY A 37 -11.15 -9.63 7.50
C GLY A 37 -10.77 -8.50 8.45
N ALA A 38 -11.74 -7.94 9.15
CA ALA A 38 -11.52 -6.87 10.12
C ALA A 38 -10.67 -7.34 11.30
N SER A 39 -11.03 -8.46 11.92
CA SER A 39 -10.30 -8.98 13.07
C SER A 39 -8.86 -9.38 12.73
N PHE A 40 -8.64 -9.96 11.55
CA PHE A 40 -7.30 -10.27 11.07
C PHE A 40 -6.47 -9.00 10.84
N ALA A 41 -7.02 -8.02 10.12
CA ALA A 41 -6.33 -6.76 9.86
C ALA A 41 -6.02 -6.00 11.16
N GLN A 42 -6.98 -5.91 12.08
CA GLN A 42 -6.80 -5.24 13.37
C GLN A 42 -5.74 -5.93 14.22
N THR A 43 -5.76 -7.27 14.29
CA THR A 43 -4.74 -8.04 15.02
C THR A 43 -3.34 -7.72 14.53
N LEU A 44 -3.12 -7.68 13.22
CA LEU A 44 -1.79 -7.40 12.67
C LEU A 44 -1.41 -5.92 12.79
N VAL A 45 -2.30 -5.01 12.42
CA VAL A 45 -2.01 -3.56 12.42
C VAL A 45 -1.74 -3.08 13.84
N PHE A 46 -2.61 -3.38 14.79
CA PHE A 46 -2.43 -2.95 16.18
C PHE A 46 -1.34 -3.75 16.90
N GLY A 47 -1.17 -5.02 16.56
CA GLY A 47 -0.09 -5.83 17.09
C GLY A 47 1.28 -5.26 16.74
N TRP A 48 1.53 -5.03 15.47
CA TRP A 48 2.82 -4.47 15.04
C TRP A 48 2.97 -2.97 15.33
N LEU A 49 1.87 -2.23 15.44
CA LEU A 49 1.94 -0.84 15.90
C LEU A 49 2.37 -0.75 17.37
N ASN A 50 1.90 -1.69 18.20
CA ASN A 50 2.29 -1.77 19.61
C ASN A 50 3.72 -2.32 19.79
N LYS A 51 4.10 -3.32 18.98
CA LYS A 51 5.43 -3.93 19.00
C LYS A 51 5.81 -4.36 17.60
N GLY A 52 6.74 -3.63 16.96
CA GLY A 52 7.10 -3.81 15.54
C GLY A 52 7.69 -5.19 15.18
N ASP A 53 8.17 -5.94 16.17
CA ASP A 53 8.71 -7.30 16.06
C ASP A 53 7.85 -8.33 16.80
N ALA A 54 6.55 -8.05 16.99
CA ALA A 54 5.64 -8.95 17.69
C ALA A 54 5.64 -10.35 17.07
N SER A 55 5.86 -11.35 17.93
CA SER A 55 5.78 -12.77 17.57
C SER A 55 4.33 -13.22 17.32
N LEU A 56 4.16 -14.39 16.70
CA LEU A 56 2.83 -14.99 16.51
C LEU A 56 2.08 -15.18 17.82
N SER A 57 2.79 -15.54 18.88
CA SER A 57 2.23 -15.67 20.22
C SER A 57 1.66 -14.34 20.73
N GLU A 58 2.43 -13.26 20.62
CA GLU A 58 2.00 -11.91 21.02
C GLU A 58 0.82 -11.42 20.15
N LEU A 59 0.87 -11.65 18.84
CA LEU A 59 -0.24 -11.32 17.93
C LEU A 59 -1.51 -12.12 18.28
N SER A 60 -1.38 -13.39 18.63
CA SER A 60 -2.54 -14.20 19.04
C SER A 60 -3.18 -13.72 20.35
N GLN A 61 -2.36 -13.23 21.29
CA GLN A 61 -2.86 -12.59 22.52
C GLN A 61 -3.58 -11.26 22.21
N MET A 62 -3.06 -10.49 21.26
CA MET A 62 -3.71 -9.23 20.82
C MET A 62 -5.03 -9.45 20.10
N ALA A 63 -5.23 -10.60 19.44
CA ALA A 63 -6.52 -10.98 18.87
C ALA A 63 -7.62 -11.12 19.95
N ALA A 64 -7.26 -11.33 21.20
CA ALA A 64 -8.22 -11.40 22.30
C ALA A 64 -8.89 -10.05 22.61
N ALA A 65 -8.25 -8.91 22.30
CA ALA A 65 -8.83 -7.59 22.54
C ALA A 65 -10.15 -7.36 21.79
N PRO A 66 -10.30 -7.72 20.50
CA PRO A 66 -11.59 -7.74 19.80
C PRO A 66 -12.46 -8.97 20.11
N GLY A 67 -12.16 -9.72 21.16
CA GLY A 67 -12.96 -10.89 21.60
C GLY A 67 -12.68 -12.18 20.82
N ILE A 68 -11.57 -12.27 20.10
CA ILE A 68 -11.23 -13.44 19.29
C ILE A 68 -10.19 -14.28 19.97
N GLN A 69 -10.56 -15.54 20.25
CA GLN A 69 -9.62 -16.54 20.72
C GLN A 69 -9.05 -17.30 19.53
N ILE A 70 -7.78 -17.08 19.21
CA ILE A 70 -7.02 -17.81 18.21
C ILE A 70 -5.71 -18.30 18.82
N THR A 71 -5.32 -19.52 18.49
CA THR A 71 -4.02 -20.07 18.86
C THR A 71 -2.94 -19.53 17.90
N GLU A 72 -1.68 -19.56 18.33
CA GLU A 72 -0.52 -19.22 17.52
C GLU A 72 -0.52 -20.00 16.20
N SER A 73 -0.69 -21.33 16.25
CA SER A 73 -0.80 -22.17 15.06
C SER A 73 -2.01 -21.82 14.18
N GLY A 74 -3.14 -21.46 14.79
CA GLY A 74 -4.34 -21.04 14.07
C GLY A 74 -4.14 -19.69 13.36
N LEU A 75 -3.34 -18.80 13.94
CA LEU A 75 -2.96 -17.54 13.30
C LEU A 75 -1.95 -17.77 12.17
N ASP A 76 -0.93 -18.62 12.41
CA ASP A 76 0.09 -18.98 11.42
C ASP A 76 -0.54 -19.54 10.13
N GLN A 77 -1.50 -20.43 10.26
CA GLN A 77 -2.23 -21.01 9.13
C GLN A 77 -3.02 -19.99 8.30
N ARG A 78 -3.22 -18.77 8.79
CA ARG A 78 -3.88 -17.69 8.04
C ARG A 78 -2.93 -16.92 7.14
N PHE A 79 -1.62 -17.00 7.39
CA PHE A 79 -0.63 -16.37 6.52
C PHE A 79 -0.50 -17.13 5.20
N GLY A 80 -0.66 -16.42 4.10
CA GLY A 80 -0.57 -16.99 2.77
C GLY A 80 -0.94 -15.97 1.69
N PRO A 81 -1.00 -16.39 0.42
CA PRO A 81 -1.28 -15.49 -0.70
C PRO A 81 -2.59 -14.69 -0.56
N LYS A 82 -3.63 -15.30 0.01
CA LYS A 82 -4.92 -14.64 0.24
C LYS A 82 -4.84 -13.56 1.32
N ALA A 83 -4.08 -13.82 2.39
CA ALA A 83 -3.81 -12.82 3.43
C ALA A 83 -2.99 -11.65 2.87
N ALA A 84 -1.97 -11.93 2.07
CA ALA A 84 -1.19 -10.91 1.40
C ALA A 84 -2.05 -10.06 0.45
N ALA A 85 -2.95 -10.68 -0.31
CA ALA A 85 -3.90 -9.98 -1.18
C ALA A 85 -4.86 -9.08 -0.39
N LEU A 86 -5.41 -9.58 0.73
CA LEU A 86 -6.24 -8.79 1.64
C LEU A 86 -5.48 -7.56 2.16
N LEU A 87 -4.28 -7.76 2.72
CA LEU A 87 -3.50 -6.67 3.32
C LEU A 87 -3.06 -5.64 2.27
N LYS A 88 -2.71 -6.09 1.07
CA LYS A 88 -2.37 -5.19 -0.05
C LYS A 88 -3.56 -4.34 -0.45
N ALA A 89 -4.73 -4.96 -0.69
CA ALA A 89 -5.94 -4.22 -1.06
C ALA A 89 -6.41 -3.28 0.07
N LEU A 90 -6.20 -3.68 1.33
CA LEU A 90 -6.50 -2.84 2.48
C LEU A 90 -5.56 -1.63 2.56
N LEU A 91 -4.27 -1.81 2.28
CA LEU A 91 -3.32 -0.70 2.19
C LEU A 91 -3.70 0.28 1.07
N GLU A 92 -4.09 -0.24 -0.10
CA GLU A 92 -4.55 0.59 -1.22
C GLU A 92 -5.81 1.39 -0.85
N ALA A 93 -6.78 0.75 -0.21
CA ALA A 93 -8.00 1.41 0.27
C ALA A 93 -7.70 2.47 1.35
N ALA A 94 -6.84 2.16 2.32
CA ALA A 94 -6.42 3.11 3.34
C ALA A 94 -5.71 4.32 2.72
N ALA A 95 -4.82 4.09 1.78
CA ALA A 95 -4.10 5.15 1.09
C ALA A 95 -5.05 6.05 0.27
N GLN A 96 -6.04 5.48 -0.41
CA GLN A 96 -7.05 6.25 -1.14
C GLN A 96 -7.91 7.14 -0.23
N GLU A 97 -8.26 6.65 0.95
CA GLU A 97 -9.09 7.40 1.90
C GLU A 97 -8.29 8.49 2.66
N VAL A 98 -7.02 8.21 2.98
CA VAL A 98 -6.19 9.11 3.80
C VAL A 98 -5.40 10.11 2.95
N LEU A 99 -4.91 9.69 1.78
CA LEU A 99 -4.14 10.54 0.87
C LEU A 99 -5.07 11.39 0.00
N THR A 100 -5.92 12.19 0.65
CA THR A 100 -6.73 13.20 -0.02
C THR A 100 -6.12 14.57 0.24
N ALA A 101 -5.59 15.20 -0.81
CA ALA A 101 -5.21 16.60 -0.79
C ALA A 101 -6.38 17.47 -1.27
N LYS A 102 -6.36 18.76 -0.93
CA LYS A 102 -7.27 19.70 -1.61
C LYS A 102 -6.87 19.78 -3.08
N ALA A 103 -7.85 19.65 -3.96
CA ALA A 103 -7.63 19.97 -5.37
C ALA A 103 -7.02 21.36 -5.49
N VAL A 104 -5.93 21.48 -6.21
CA VAL A 104 -5.24 22.77 -6.41
C VAL A 104 -5.53 23.25 -7.82
N SER A 105 -6.15 24.41 -7.93
CA SER A 105 -6.37 25.08 -9.20
C SER A 105 -5.26 26.10 -9.44
N ILE A 106 -4.34 25.73 -10.31
CA ILE A 106 -3.28 26.62 -10.81
C ILE A 106 -3.62 26.93 -12.27
N PRO A 107 -3.85 28.20 -12.66
CA PRO A 107 -4.37 28.54 -13.99
C PRO A 107 -3.57 27.93 -15.14
N ILE A 108 -2.23 27.89 -15.04
CA ILE A 108 -1.37 27.32 -16.09
C ILE A 108 -1.58 25.80 -16.26
N LEU A 109 -2.04 25.09 -15.22
CA LEU A 109 -2.27 23.65 -15.24
C LEU A 109 -3.68 23.29 -15.77
N ASN A 110 -4.61 24.23 -15.82
CA ASN A 110 -5.99 24.00 -16.27
C ASN A 110 -6.09 23.63 -17.77
N ARG A 111 -5.02 23.83 -18.53
CA ARG A 111 -4.92 23.43 -19.95
C ARG A 111 -4.70 21.91 -20.14
N PHE A 112 -4.37 21.18 -19.09
CA PHE A 112 -4.14 19.73 -19.13
C PHE A 112 -5.40 18.98 -18.70
N ALA A 113 -5.66 17.82 -19.29
CA ALA A 113 -6.79 16.94 -18.93
C ALA A 113 -6.69 16.37 -17.52
N GLY A 114 -5.52 16.47 -16.89
CA GLY A 114 -5.21 16.11 -15.51
C GLY A 114 -3.74 16.32 -15.24
N VAL A 115 -3.37 16.51 -13.99
CA VAL A 115 -1.97 16.65 -13.57
C VAL A 115 -1.65 15.54 -12.57
N HIS A 116 -0.68 14.70 -12.90
CA HIS A 116 -0.32 13.51 -12.13
C HIS A 116 1.12 13.61 -11.65
N LEU A 117 1.30 13.51 -10.33
CA LEU A 117 2.60 13.52 -9.67
C LEU A 117 3.00 12.08 -9.37
N GLN A 118 4.16 11.66 -9.85
CA GLN A 118 4.69 10.33 -9.56
C GLN A 118 5.99 10.42 -8.80
N ASP A 119 6.06 9.65 -7.69
CA ASP A 119 7.25 9.52 -6.87
C ASP A 119 7.33 8.14 -6.22
N SER A 120 8.48 7.81 -5.66
CA SER A 120 8.69 6.57 -4.89
C SER A 120 9.45 6.82 -3.61
N SER A 121 9.11 6.02 -2.60
CA SER A 121 9.83 5.97 -1.33
C SER A 121 10.36 4.57 -1.09
N ILE A 122 11.52 4.45 -0.44
CA ILE A 122 12.16 3.18 -0.12
C ILE A 122 12.06 2.96 1.39
N ILE A 123 11.57 1.78 1.78
CA ILE A 123 11.50 1.33 3.17
C ILE A 123 12.50 0.19 3.32
N GLY A 124 13.47 0.34 4.24
CA GLY A 124 14.39 -0.73 4.61
C GLY A 124 13.65 -1.89 5.26
N LEU A 125 14.01 -3.10 4.88
CA LEU A 125 13.47 -4.33 5.46
C LEU A 125 14.58 -5.14 6.13
N PRO A 126 14.25 -6.07 7.04
CA PRO A 126 15.22 -7.01 7.62
C PRO A 126 15.95 -7.80 6.51
N GLU A 127 17.26 -8.00 6.68
CA GLU A 127 18.11 -8.66 5.68
C GLU A 127 17.63 -10.07 5.29
N SER A 128 16.99 -10.78 6.22
CA SER A 128 16.35 -12.08 5.96
C SER A 128 15.35 -12.07 4.79
N LEU A 129 14.82 -10.91 4.44
CA LEU A 129 13.89 -10.72 3.32
C LEU A 129 14.59 -10.36 2.00
N ALA A 130 15.94 -10.30 1.94
CA ALA A 130 16.68 -9.86 0.76
C ALA A 130 16.48 -10.75 -0.49
N THR A 131 16.10 -12.02 -0.31
CA THR A 131 15.77 -12.92 -1.42
C THR A 131 14.44 -12.60 -2.08
N ILE A 132 13.48 -12.12 -1.31
CA ILE A 132 12.11 -11.79 -1.76
C ILE A 132 12.02 -10.32 -2.16
N TRP A 133 12.62 -9.44 -1.36
CA TRP A 133 12.61 -7.99 -1.52
C TRP A 133 14.04 -7.44 -1.62
N PRO A 134 14.78 -7.74 -2.69
CA PRO A 134 16.14 -7.27 -2.82
C PRO A 134 16.21 -5.74 -2.88
N GLY A 135 17.03 -5.17 -2.00
CA GLY A 135 17.40 -3.76 -1.97
C GLY A 135 18.58 -3.45 -2.88
N CYS A 136 19.01 -2.20 -2.91
CA CYS A 136 20.26 -1.82 -3.55
C CYS A 136 21.42 -2.39 -2.73
N ASN A 137 22.39 -3.00 -3.38
CA ASN A 137 23.58 -3.54 -2.71
C ASN A 137 24.34 -2.38 -2.02
N SER A 138 24.71 -2.60 -0.78
CA SER A 138 25.65 -1.74 -0.06
C SER A 138 27.03 -2.38 -0.06
N SER A 139 28.05 -1.60 0.27
CA SER A 139 29.39 -2.11 0.51
C SER A 139 29.47 -3.14 1.64
N GLN A 140 28.42 -3.24 2.45
CA GLN A 140 28.32 -4.15 3.61
C GLN A 140 27.55 -5.43 3.34
N GLY A 141 26.99 -5.65 2.13
CA GLY A 141 26.31 -6.90 1.77
C GLY A 141 24.95 -6.73 1.06
N LYS A 142 24.19 -7.82 1.07
CA LYS A 142 22.83 -7.84 0.50
C LYS A 142 21.87 -7.13 1.43
N THR A 143 21.17 -6.14 0.91
CA THR A 143 20.13 -5.42 1.65
C THR A 143 18.74 -5.84 1.17
N ALA A 144 17.75 -5.74 2.04
CA ALA A 144 16.36 -5.89 1.69
C ALA A 144 15.65 -4.53 1.76
N ALA A 145 14.83 -4.23 0.78
CA ALA A 145 14.04 -3.00 0.77
C ALA A 145 12.76 -3.14 -0.05
N LEU A 146 11.72 -2.49 0.40
CA LEU A 146 10.45 -2.30 -0.29
C LEU A 146 10.43 -0.91 -0.91
N LYS A 147 10.15 -0.82 -2.20
CA LYS A 147 9.87 0.45 -2.87
C LYS A 147 8.35 0.62 -2.99
N VAL A 148 7.85 1.71 -2.44
CA VAL A 148 6.45 2.12 -2.55
C VAL A 148 6.38 3.20 -3.62
N GLN A 149 5.67 2.95 -4.68
CA GLN A 149 5.42 3.93 -5.75
C GLN A 149 4.02 4.47 -5.64
N ILE A 150 3.88 5.79 -5.76
CA ILE A 150 2.61 6.50 -5.72
C ILE A 150 2.44 7.37 -6.97
N VAL A 151 1.20 7.48 -7.41
CA VAL A 151 0.78 8.48 -8.39
C VAL A 151 -0.40 9.23 -7.79
N LEU A 152 -0.21 10.53 -7.56
CA LEU A 152 -1.23 11.44 -7.05
C LEU A 152 -1.83 12.23 -8.21
N ASN A 153 -3.13 12.34 -8.22
CA ASN A 153 -3.85 13.25 -9.11
C ASN A 153 -3.93 14.63 -8.44
N PHE A 154 -3.10 15.54 -8.90
CA PHE A 154 -3.01 16.88 -8.34
C PHE A 154 -4.29 17.71 -8.60
N SER A 155 -4.98 17.43 -9.71
CA SER A 155 -6.21 18.13 -10.07
C SER A 155 -7.39 17.77 -9.17
N THR A 156 -7.46 16.50 -8.72
CA THR A 156 -8.53 16.02 -7.83
C THR A 156 -8.09 15.93 -6.36
N GLY A 157 -6.78 15.92 -6.12
CA GLY A 157 -6.19 15.68 -4.81
C GLY A 157 -6.22 14.20 -4.36
N GLY A 158 -6.60 13.28 -5.24
CA GLY A 158 -6.71 11.86 -4.93
C GLY A 158 -5.47 11.04 -5.28
N LEU A 159 -5.42 9.81 -4.77
CA LEU A 159 -4.42 8.82 -5.14
C LEU A 159 -4.93 8.01 -6.33
N ASP A 160 -4.22 8.07 -7.48
CA ASP A 160 -4.55 7.26 -8.65
C ASP A 160 -3.95 5.86 -8.57
N LYS A 161 -2.76 5.73 -7.99
CA LYS A 161 -2.05 4.44 -7.94
C LYS A 161 -1.12 4.34 -6.74
N LEU A 162 -1.11 3.15 -6.16
CA LEU A 162 -0.09 2.68 -5.22
C LEU A 162 0.50 1.37 -5.74
N GLY A 163 1.82 1.27 -5.79
CA GLY A 163 2.52 0.08 -6.23
C GLY A 163 3.61 -0.33 -5.24
N LEU A 164 3.76 -1.64 -5.03
CA LEU A 164 4.80 -2.21 -4.19
C LEU A 164 5.76 -3.02 -5.07
N GLN A 165 7.06 -2.82 -4.91
CA GLN A 165 8.09 -3.56 -5.63
C GLN A 165 9.39 -3.64 -4.81
N ALA A 166 10.31 -4.51 -5.24
CA ALA A 166 11.61 -4.63 -4.58
C ALA A 166 12.39 -3.29 -4.67
N GLY A 167 13.13 -2.94 -3.63
CA GLY A 167 13.86 -1.67 -3.53
C GLY A 167 14.80 -1.40 -4.70
N ARG A 168 15.48 -2.44 -5.21
CA ARG A 168 16.36 -2.33 -6.38
C ARG A 168 15.65 -2.27 -7.74
N ALA A 169 14.30 -2.45 -7.76
CA ALA A 169 13.57 -2.37 -9.02
C ALA A 169 13.70 -0.98 -9.63
N HIS A 170 13.95 -0.94 -10.93
CA HIS A 170 14.11 0.33 -11.65
C HIS A 170 12.78 1.08 -11.68
N ASP A 171 12.82 2.42 -11.56
CA ASP A 171 11.62 3.27 -11.62
C ASP A 171 10.92 3.17 -12.98
N LEU A 172 11.65 2.77 -14.00
CA LEU A 172 11.17 2.47 -15.36
C LEU A 172 10.53 1.08 -15.49
N SER A 173 10.42 0.29 -14.41
CA SER A 173 9.79 -1.02 -14.50
C SER A 173 8.35 -0.92 -15.00
N ALA A 174 7.88 -1.92 -15.75
CA ALA A 174 6.53 -1.91 -16.34
C ALA A 174 5.40 -1.66 -15.34
N ARG A 175 5.62 -2.03 -14.06
CA ARG A 175 4.65 -1.80 -12.98
C ARG A 175 4.51 -0.32 -12.61
N ALA A 176 5.61 0.45 -12.63
CA ALA A 176 5.59 1.89 -12.36
C ALA A 176 4.96 2.68 -13.52
N GLN A 177 5.10 2.17 -14.76
CA GLN A 177 4.63 2.82 -15.97
C GLN A 177 3.21 2.44 -16.38
N ALA A 178 2.61 1.44 -15.73
CA ALA A 178 1.32 0.88 -16.14
C ALA A 178 0.09 1.79 -15.85
N LEU A 179 0.30 3.04 -15.41
CA LEU A 179 -0.78 4.02 -15.37
C LEU A 179 -0.94 4.65 -16.76
N ALA A 180 -1.98 4.22 -17.48
CA ALA A 180 -2.41 4.92 -18.68
C ALA A 180 -3.04 6.26 -18.26
N LEU A 181 -2.37 7.35 -18.55
CA LEU A 181 -2.93 8.69 -18.36
C LEU A 181 -3.83 9.06 -19.53
N PRO A 182 -4.89 9.86 -19.32
CA PRO A 182 -5.72 10.33 -20.40
C PRO A 182 -4.91 11.21 -21.37
N ALA A 183 -5.33 11.25 -22.64
CA ALA A 183 -4.70 12.13 -23.63
C ALA A 183 -4.77 13.58 -23.15
N GLY A 184 -3.68 14.33 -23.31
CA GLY A 184 -3.58 15.71 -22.83
C GLY A 184 -3.29 15.86 -21.33
N ALA A 185 -3.08 14.78 -20.58
CA ALA A 185 -2.65 14.87 -19.19
C ALA A 185 -1.16 15.22 -19.06
N LEU A 186 -0.82 15.96 -18.01
CA LEU A 186 0.55 16.26 -17.61
C LEU A 186 1.02 15.27 -16.55
N ARG A 187 2.15 14.62 -16.80
CA ARG A 187 2.86 13.81 -15.81
C ARG A 187 4.07 14.56 -15.31
N ILE A 188 4.18 14.70 -14.01
CA ILE A 188 5.34 15.28 -13.31
C ILE A 188 6.00 14.16 -12.53
N ALA A 189 7.27 13.90 -12.78
CA ALA A 189 8.05 12.87 -12.10
C ALA A 189 9.54 13.26 -12.14
N ASP A 190 10.33 12.65 -11.24
CA ASP A 190 11.79 12.79 -11.29
C ASP A 190 12.39 12.21 -12.58
N LEU A 191 13.61 12.62 -12.92
CA LEU A 191 14.35 12.15 -14.10
C LEU A 191 14.58 10.63 -14.10
N GLY A 192 14.59 9.98 -12.95
CA GLY A 192 14.63 8.51 -12.84
C GLY A 192 13.49 7.80 -13.57
N TYR A 193 12.38 8.50 -13.83
CA TYR A 193 11.22 8.01 -14.59
C TYR A 193 11.29 8.36 -16.08
N PHE A 194 12.36 9.00 -16.54
CA PHE A 194 12.50 9.43 -17.92
C PHE A 194 13.04 8.31 -18.82
N LYS A 195 12.36 8.06 -19.93
CA LYS A 195 12.82 7.16 -20.99
C LYS A 195 12.37 7.68 -22.36
N LEU A 196 13.31 7.85 -23.30
CA LEU A 196 13.03 8.35 -24.64
C LEU A 196 11.95 7.57 -25.38
N ASP A 197 11.97 6.24 -25.26
CA ASP A 197 10.98 5.36 -25.92
C ASP A 197 9.53 5.64 -25.49
N MET A 198 9.32 6.32 -24.36
CA MET A 198 7.98 6.68 -23.89
C MET A 198 7.36 7.83 -24.68
N PHE A 199 8.19 8.69 -25.29
CA PHE A 199 7.72 9.81 -26.10
C PHE A 199 7.35 9.35 -27.51
N GLN A 200 8.02 8.33 -28.04
CA GLN A 200 7.72 7.77 -29.37
C GLN A 200 6.40 6.97 -29.40
N LYS A 201 5.96 6.45 -28.27
CA LYS A 201 4.71 5.66 -28.16
C LYS A 201 3.47 6.48 -27.85
N ARG A 202 3.62 7.78 -27.58
CA ARG A 202 2.54 8.67 -27.13
C ARG A 202 2.31 9.88 -28.04
N GLY A 203 3.03 9.95 -29.18
CA GLY A 203 2.82 10.90 -30.26
C GLY A 203 1.71 10.48 -31.23
#